data_aa55bc4ea0d98617ebf6fd41898cb006
#
_entry.id   aa55bc4ea0d98617ebf6fd41898cb006
#
_cell.length_a   1.000
_cell.length_b   1.000
_cell.length_c   1.000
_cell.angle_alpha   90.00
_cell.angle_beta   90.00
_cell.angle_gamma   90.00
#
_symmetry.space_group_name_H-M   'P 1'
#
loop_
_entity.id
_entity.type
_entity.pdbx_description
1 polymer ?
#
loop_
_entity_poly.entity_id
_entity_poly.type
_entity_poly.pdbx_seq_one_letter_code
_entity_poly.pdbx_strand_id
1 'polypeptide(L)'
;MEKKSGKKGGAFMWVTFALLSAVFAALTSILAKIGIEGVNSNLATAIRTAVVLVLAWGIVFATGAHHGISSIGTRSWIFLILSGAATGLSWLFYYHALQLGEASKVVPIDKFSVVISIVLAFVILHEKVTWTTVLGGALITAGTFVLIL
;
A
#
# COMPACT_ATOMS: atom_id res chain seq x y z
N MET A 1 -30.91 -9.38 22.42
CA MET A 1 -30.93 -8.35 21.36
C MET A 1 -29.62 -7.56 21.27
N GLU A 2 -28.45 -8.14 21.62
CA GLU A 2 -27.18 -7.40 21.87
C GLU A 2 -26.01 -7.71 20.92
N LYS A 3 -26.23 -8.42 19.82
CA LYS A 3 -25.15 -8.88 18.92
C LYS A 3 -24.96 -8.06 17.64
N LYS A 4 -25.72 -6.98 17.44
CA LYS A 4 -25.66 -6.13 16.21
C LYS A 4 -24.79 -4.87 16.34
N SER A 5 -24.41 -4.43 17.55
CA SER A 5 -23.65 -3.20 17.79
C SER A 5 -22.15 -3.36 17.49
N GLY A 6 -21.54 -4.51 17.78
CA GLY A 6 -20.11 -4.75 17.60
C GLY A 6 -19.65 -4.80 16.13
N LYS A 7 -20.51 -5.23 15.20
CA LYS A 7 -20.15 -5.29 13.77
C LYS A 7 -20.09 -3.92 13.08
N LYS A 8 -20.89 -2.94 13.53
CA LYS A 8 -20.89 -1.59 12.95
C LYS A 8 -19.67 -0.78 13.39
N GLY A 9 -19.19 -0.96 14.62
CA GLY A 9 -17.98 -0.31 15.12
C GLY A 9 -16.71 -0.77 14.39
N GLY A 10 -16.56 -2.08 14.15
CA GLY A 10 -15.45 -2.64 13.40
C GLY A 10 -15.44 -2.20 11.92
N ALA A 11 -16.62 -2.12 11.29
CA ALA A 11 -16.73 -1.65 9.90
C ALA A 11 -16.33 -0.17 9.74
N PHE A 12 -16.57 0.67 10.73
CA PHE A 12 -16.15 2.07 10.69
C PHE A 12 -14.65 2.26 10.94
N MET A 13 -14.07 1.45 11.82
CA MET A 13 -12.65 1.55 12.17
C MET A 13 -11.71 1.26 11.00
N TRP A 14 -11.92 0.17 10.25
CA TRP A 14 -11.02 -0.14 9.12
C TRP A 14 -11.11 0.91 8.00
N VAL A 15 -12.30 1.51 7.77
CA VAL A 15 -12.46 2.61 6.79
C VAL A 15 -11.65 3.83 7.22
N THR A 16 -11.69 4.19 8.51
CA THR A 16 -10.92 5.33 9.04
C THR A 16 -9.42 5.12 8.84
N PHE A 17 -8.90 3.93 9.17
CA PHE A 17 -7.48 3.61 8.95
C PHE A 17 -7.12 3.59 7.46
N ALA A 18 -7.99 3.11 6.59
CA ALA A 18 -7.78 3.12 5.15
C ALA A 18 -7.71 4.55 4.59
N LEU A 19 -8.60 5.45 5.05
CA LEU A 19 -8.59 6.86 4.65
C LEU A 19 -7.33 7.58 5.14
N LEU A 20 -6.91 7.37 6.39
CA LEU A 20 -5.66 7.91 6.91
C LEU A 20 -4.45 7.41 6.09
N SER A 21 -4.43 6.12 5.77
CA SER A 21 -3.40 5.53 4.90
C SER A 21 -3.38 6.21 3.53
N ALA A 22 -4.55 6.48 2.93
CA ALA A 22 -4.64 7.15 1.64
C ALA A 22 -4.09 8.59 1.69
N VAL A 23 -4.37 9.34 2.77
CA VAL A 23 -3.81 10.70 2.98
C VAL A 23 -2.28 10.64 3.06
N PHE A 24 -1.72 9.75 3.87
CA PHE A 24 -0.27 9.61 3.96
C PHE A 24 0.36 9.09 2.67
N ALA A 25 -0.32 8.23 1.91
CA ALA A 25 0.15 7.80 0.60
C ALA A 25 0.20 8.96 -0.42
N ALA A 26 -0.80 9.85 -0.39
CA ALA A 26 -0.79 11.05 -1.22
C ALA A 26 0.35 12.00 -0.85
N LEU A 27 0.53 12.29 0.44
CA LEU A 27 1.65 13.09 0.94
C LEU A 27 3.00 12.48 0.56
N THR A 28 3.14 11.16 0.69
CA THR A 28 4.34 10.43 0.27
C THR A 28 4.66 10.67 -1.20
N SER A 29 3.67 10.61 -2.09
CA SER A 29 3.87 10.78 -3.53
C SER A 29 4.36 12.19 -3.88
N ILE A 30 3.80 13.21 -3.26
CA ILE A 30 4.20 14.61 -3.48
C ILE A 30 5.57 14.89 -2.89
N LEU A 31 5.80 14.50 -1.64
CA LEU A 31 7.11 14.68 -0.99
C LEU A 31 8.22 13.91 -1.72
N ALA A 32 7.90 12.69 -2.20
CA ALA A 32 8.81 11.92 -3.03
C ALA A 32 9.16 12.66 -4.32
N LYS A 33 8.16 13.19 -5.05
CA LYS A 33 8.40 13.93 -6.30
C LYS A 33 9.34 15.11 -6.08
N ILE A 34 9.17 15.86 -5.00
CA ILE A 34 10.06 16.97 -4.64
C ILE A 34 11.46 16.45 -4.27
N GLY A 35 11.53 15.40 -3.45
CA GLY A 35 12.77 14.90 -2.87
C GLY A 35 13.68 14.12 -3.85
N ILE A 36 13.14 13.64 -4.99
CA ILE A 36 13.94 12.90 -5.98
C ILE A 36 14.54 13.79 -7.07
N GLU A 37 14.27 15.09 -7.05
CA GLU A 37 14.82 16.02 -8.02
C GLU A 37 16.34 16.09 -7.86
N GLY A 38 17.08 15.72 -8.92
CA GLY A 38 18.54 15.66 -8.90
C GLY A 38 19.15 14.51 -8.08
N VAL A 39 18.35 13.60 -7.51
CA VAL A 39 18.81 12.44 -6.73
C VAL A 39 18.55 11.15 -7.52
N ASN A 40 19.49 10.21 -7.47
CA ASN A 40 19.29 8.90 -8.08
C ASN A 40 18.09 8.18 -7.40
N SER A 41 17.14 7.64 -8.20
CA SER A 41 15.91 7.01 -7.70
C SER A 41 16.15 5.86 -6.72
N ASN A 42 17.19 5.05 -6.97
CA ASN A 42 17.54 3.93 -6.10
C ASN A 42 18.05 4.43 -4.73
N LEU A 43 18.85 5.51 -4.75
CA LEU A 43 19.34 6.14 -3.54
C LEU A 43 18.19 6.78 -2.74
N ALA A 44 17.29 7.49 -3.40
CA ALA A 44 16.10 8.06 -2.77
C ALA A 44 15.22 6.99 -2.15
N THR A 45 15.02 5.86 -2.84
CA THR A 45 14.28 4.70 -2.32
C THR A 45 14.98 4.13 -1.09
N ALA A 46 16.30 3.97 -1.09
CA ALA A 46 17.06 3.43 0.02
C ALA A 46 16.98 4.33 1.27
N ILE A 47 17.19 5.64 1.12
CA ILE A 47 17.09 6.62 2.21
C ILE A 47 15.69 6.59 2.84
N ARG A 48 14.64 6.64 2.02
CA ARG A 48 13.26 6.57 2.49
C ARG A 48 12.97 5.26 3.23
N THR A 49 13.45 4.13 2.70
CA THR A 49 13.24 2.82 3.31
C THR A 49 13.93 2.74 4.68
N ALA A 50 15.11 3.33 4.84
CA ALA A 50 15.79 3.42 6.13
C ALA A 50 14.95 4.21 7.15
N VAL A 51 14.34 5.33 6.76
CA VAL A 51 13.43 6.10 7.64
C VAL A 51 12.21 5.27 8.04
N VAL A 52 11.58 4.57 7.08
CA VAL A 52 10.43 3.70 7.36
C VAL A 52 10.82 2.57 8.29
N LEU A 53 11.99 1.97 8.10
CA LEU A 53 12.52 0.91 8.96
C LEU A 53 12.68 1.38 10.41
N VAL A 54 13.30 2.55 10.59
CA VAL A 54 13.51 3.13 11.93
C VAL A 54 12.17 3.45 12.61
N LEU A 55 11.22 4.05 11.88
CA LEU A 55 9.88 4.35 12.41
C LEU A 55 9.15 3.06 12.81
N ALA A 56 9.15 2.05 11.94
CA ALA A 56 8.46 0.79 12.21
C ALA A 56 9.04 0.09 13.45
N TRP A 57 10.36 -0.04 13.54
CA TRP A 57 10.99 -0.64 14.71
C TRP A 57 10.84 0.22 15.97
N GLY A 58 10.85 1.55 15.85
CA GLY A 58 10.54 2.45 16.96
C GLY A 58 9.16 2.19 17.56
N ILE A 59 8.14 2.00 16.71
CA ILE A 59 6.79 1.64 17.15
C ILE A 59 6.78 0.25 17.80
N VAL A 60 7.46 -0.73 17.20
CA VAL A 60 7.55 -2.10 17.73
C VAL A 60 8.15 -2.11 19.14
N PHE A 61 9.21 -1.35 19.37
CA PHE A 61 9.83 -1.25 20.69
C PHE A 61 8.96 -0.46 21.68
N ALA A 62 8.37 0.65 21.25
CA ALA A 62 7.50 1.47 22.11
C ALA A 62 6.24 0.73 22.58
N THR A 63 5.72 -0.18 21.73
CA THR A 63 4.52 -0.99 22.05
C THR A 63 4.85 -2.32 22.73
N GLY A 64 6.12 -2.70 22.83
CA GLY A 64 6.53 -4.00 23.36
C GLY A 64 6.25 -5.19 22.40
N ALA A 65 5.84 -4.93 21.16
CA ALA A 65 5.48 -5.96 20.18
C ALA A 65 6.66 -6.87 19.79
N HIS A 66 7.89 -6.46 20.05
CA HIS A 66 9.11 -7.27 19.81
C HIS A 66 9.12 -8.60 20.57
N HIS A 67 8.42 -8.70 21.71
CA HIS A 67 8.27 -9.95 22.45
C HIS A 67 7.52 -11.03 21.67
N GLY A 68 6.71 -10.65 20.67
CA GLY A 68 6.00 -11.58 19.81
C GLY A 68 6.82 -12.20 18.68
N ILE A 69 8.08 -11.77 18.46
CA ILE A 69 8.89 -12.24 17.33
C ILE A 69 9.12 -13.76 17.38
N SER A 70 9.37 -14.31 18.56
CA SER A 70 9.61 -15.76 18.75
C SER A 70 8.37 -16.62 18.50
N SER A 71 7.18 -16.04 18.51
CA SER A 71 5.90 -16.75 18.27
C SER A 71 5.49 -16.75 16.80
N ILE A 72 6.21 -16.06 15.92
CA ILE A 72 5.91 -16.00 14.48
C ILE A 72 6.25 -17.34 13.83
N GLY A 73 5.25 -18.00 13.28
CA GLY A 73 5.42 -19.26 12.55
C GLY A 73 6.18 -19.08 11.23
N THR A 74 6.86 -20.13 10.78
CA THR A 74 7.67 -20.17 9.54
C THR A 74 6.87 -19.68 8.32
N ARG A 75 5.61 -20.09 8.19
CA ARG A 75 4.73 -19.65 7.10
C ARG A 75 4.62 -18.13 7.06
N SER A 76 4.37 -17.49 8.20
CA SER A 76 4.24 -16.04 8.29
C SER A 76 5.55 -15.35 7.93
N TRP A 77 6.69 -15.86 8.38
CA TRP A 77 8.01 -15.36 8.01
C TRP A 77 8.22 -15.35 6.50
N ILE A 78 7.92 -16.46 5.82
CA ILE A 78 8.07 -16.57 4.36
C ILE A 78 7.23 -15.52 3.64
N PHE A 79 5.93 -15.41 3.98
CA PHE A 79 5.05 -14.45 3.32
C PHE A 79 5.40 -12.99 3.63
N LEU A 80 5.85 -12.68 4.85
CA LEU A 80 6.29 -11.32 5.21
C LEU A 80 7.56 -10.94 4.44
N ILE A 81 8.52 -11.85 4.30
CA ILE A 81 9.74 -11.60 3.52
C ILE A 81 9.42 -11.39 2.04
N LEU A 82 8.57 -12.26 1.46
CA LEU A 82 8.15 -12.12 0.06
C LEU A 82 7.38 -10.80 -0.17
N SER A 83 6.49 -10.43 0.75
CA SER A 83 5.77 -9.17 0.71
C SER A 83 6.71 -7.97 0.81
N GLY A 84 7.71 -8.04 1.69
CA GLY A 84 8.74 -7.00 1.81
C GLY A 84 9.56 -6.84 0.53
N ALA A 85 9.96 -7.96 -0.09
CA ALA A 85 10.66 -7.94 -1.38
C ALA A 85 9.80 -7.33 -2.50
N ALA A 86 8.52 -7.73 -2.60
CA ALA A 86 7.58 -7.17 -3.56
C ALA A 86 7.39 -5.66 -3.34
N THR A 87 7.28 -5.20 -2.09
CA THR A 87 7.19 -3.77 -1.75
C THR A 87 8.45 -3.02 -2.19
N GLY A 88 9.63 -3.57 -1.92
CA GLY A 88 10.91 -2.95 -2.33
C GLY A 88 11.00 -2.79 -3.85
N LEU A 89 10.66 -3.83 -4.61
CA LEU A 89 10.63 -3.78 -6.07
C LEU A 89 9.60 -2.75 -6.58
N SER A 90 8.39 -2.75 -6.01
CA SER A 90 7.35 -1.78 -6.35
C SER A 90 7.85 -0.34 -6.16
N TRP A 91 8.52 -0.05 -5.05
CA TRP A 91 9.04 1.29 -4.78
C TRP A 91 10.18 1.69 -5.71
N LEU A 92 11.07 0.78 -6.08
CA LEU A 92 12.13 1.06 -7.06
C LEU A 92 11.53 1.49 -8.41
N PHE A 93 10.55 0.76 -8.92
CA PHE A 93 9.87 1.12 -10.16
C PHE A 93 9.05 2.40 -10.02
N TYR A 94 8.33 2.59 -8.92
CA TYR A 94 7.51 3.77 -8.67
C TYR A 94 8.35 5.05 -8.61
N TYR A 95 9.48 5.03 -7.89
CA TYR A 95 10.37 6.19 -7.80
C TYR A 95 11.04 6.50 -9.13
N HIS A 96 11.42 5.46 -9.88
CA HIS A 96 11.95 5.67 -11.23
C HIS A 96 10.89 6.28 -12.15
N ALA A 97 9.65 5.81 -12.09
CA ALA A 97 8.54 6.41 -12.84
C ALA A 97 8.28 7.86 -12.44
N LEU A 98 8.33 8.21 -11.14
CA LEU A 98 8.19 9.60 -10.67
C LEU A 98 9.31 10.51 -11.14
N GLN A 99 10.53 10.00 -11.37
CA GLN A 99 11.61 10.79 -11.98
C GLN A 99 11.31 11.14 -13.43
N LEU A 100 10.77 10.19 -14.20
CA LEU A 100 10.53 10.33 -15.63
C LEU A 100 9.21 11.03 -15.96
N GLY A 101 8.18 10.87 -15.09
CA GLY A 101 6.82 11.32 -15.36
C GLY A 101 6.29 12.33 -14.34
N GLU A 102 5.16 12.94 -14.69
CA GLU A 102 4.41 13.81 -13.79
C GLU A 102 3.72 13.00 -12.71
N ALA A 103 3.73 13.47 -11.45
CA ALA A 103 3.07 12.79 -10.33
C ALA A 103 1.57 12.61 -10.58
N SER A 104 0.92 13.56 -11.25
CA SER A 104 -0.50 13.51 -11.62
C SER A 104 -0.86 12.34 -12.55
N LYS A 105 0.10 11.82 -13.30
CA LYS A 105 -0.05 10.66 -14.20
C LYS A 105 0.47 9.37 -13.56
N VAL A 106 1.63 9.42 -12.92
CA VAL A 106 2.26 8.24 -12.31
C VAL A 106 1.44 7.69 -11.14
N VAL A 107 0.91 8.56 -10.28
CA VAL A 107 0.12 8.12 -9.10
C VAL A 107 -1.15 7.35 -9.50
N PRO A 108 -1.97 7.82 -10.45
CA PRO A 108 -3.13 7.05 -10.92
C PRO A 108 -2.77 5.70 -11.55
N ILE A 109 -1.67 5.64 -12.31
CA ILE A 109 -1.19 4.36 -12.90
C ILE A 109 -0.83 3.37 -11.79
N ASP A 110 -0.12 3.82 -10.75
CA ASP A 110 0.22 2.97 -9.60
C ASP A 110 -1.05 2.40 -8.92
N LYS A 111 -2.14 3.17 -8.90
CA LYS A 111 -3.43 2.70 -8.36
C LYS A 111 -4.10 1.60 -9.18
N PHE A 112 -3.62 1.29 -10.38
CA PHE A 112 -4.03 0.09 -11.11
C PHE A 112 -3.72 -1.21 -10.34
N SER A 113 -2.77 -1.14 -9.40
CA SER A 113 -2.52 -2.20 -8.42
C SER A 113 -3.77 -2.64 -7.65
N VAL A 114 -4.75 -1.76 -7.45
CA VAL A 114 -6.05 -2.09 -6.82
C VAL A 114 -6.81 -3.12 -7.65
N VAL A 115 -6.84 -2.95 -8.97
CA VAL A 115 -7.52 -3.87 -9.90
C VAL A 115 -6.82 -5.22 -9.90
N ILE A 116 -5.48 -5.22 -9.96
CA ILE A 116 -4.67 -6.44 -9.86
C ILE A 116 -4.92 -7.13 -8.52
N SER A 117 -4.99 -6.39 -7.41
CA SER A 117 -5.26 -6.94 -6.08
C SER A 117 -6.64 -7.59 -5.99
N ILE A 118 -7.68 -7.02 -6.61
CA ILE A 118 -9.02 -7.62 -6.67
C ILE A 118 -8.96 -8.98 -7.40
N VAL A 119 -8.25 -9.06 -8.53
CA VAL A 119 -8.09 -10.30 -9.28
C VAL A 119 -7.32 -11.34 -8.46
N LEU A 120 -6.22 -10.95 -7.82
CA LEU A 120 -5.42 -11.84 -6.99
C LEU A 120 -6.18 -12.30 -5.73
N ALA A 121 -6.97 -11.44 -5.10
CA ALA A 121 -7.81 -11.80 -3.98
C ALA A 121 -8.85 -12.86 -4.37
N PHE A 122 -9.46 -12.74 -5.54
CA PHE A 122 -10.37 -13.75 -6.07
C PHE A 122 -9.65 -15.08 -6.34
N VAL A 123 -8.49 -15.04 -7.04
CA VAL A 123 -7.80 -16.27 -7.49
C VAL A 123 -7.07 -16.96 -6.33
N ILE A 124 -6.39 -16.20 -5.47
CA ILE A 124 -5.50 -16.76 -4.43
C ILE A 124 -6.21 -16.89 -3.09
N LEU A 125 -6.99 -15.89 -2.68
CA LEU A 125 -7.67 -15.88 -1.38
C LEU A 125 -9.10 -16.44 -1.47
N HIS A 126 -9.58 -16.76 -2.69
CA HIS A 126 -10.94 -17.25 -2.95
C HIS A 126 -12.03 -16.31 -2.38
N GLU A 127 -11.76 -15.00 -2.38
CA GLU A 127 -12.74 -14.00 -1.94
C GLU A 127 -13.87 -13.88 -2.96
N LYS A 128 -15.09 -13.64 -2.46
CA LYS A 128 -16.26 -13.49 -3.32
C LYS A 128 -16.21 -12.13 -4.04
N VAL A 129 -16.16 -12.17 -5.36
CA VAL A 129 -16.29 -10.96 -6.17
C VAL A 129 -17.77 -10.57 -6.26
N THR A 130 -18.08 -9.36 -5.79
CA THR A 130 -19.41 -8.79 -5.92
C THR A 130 -19.52 -7.92 -7.17
N TRP A 131 -20.73 -7.69 -7.65
CA TRP A 131 -20.95 -6.77 -8.77
C TRP A 131 -20.41 -5.36 -8.49
N THR A 132 -20.53 -4.91 -7.26
CA THR A 132 -19.97 -3.63 -6.83
C THR A 132 -18.45 -3.58 -6.91
N THR A 133 -17.76 -4.69 -6.60
CA THR A 133 -16.30 -4.82 -6.74
C THR A 133 -15.86 -4.75 -8.20
N VAL A 134 -16.59 -5.42 -9.08
CA VAL A 134 -16.31 -5.39 -10.54
C VAL A 134 -16.52 -3.98 -11.09
N LEU A 135 -17.64 -3.35 -10.74
CA LEU A 135 -17.94 -1.99 -11.18
C LEU A 135 -16.92 -0.98 -10.65
N GLY A 136 -16.54 -1.07 -9.38
CA GLY A 136 -15.50 -0.23 -8.77
C GLY A 136 -14.16 -0.37 -9.48
N GLY A 137 -13.72 -1.61 -9.74
CA GLY A 137 -12.50 -1.90 -10.50
C GLY A 137 -12.53 -1.34 -11.92
N ALA A 138 -13.66 -1.47 -12.62
CA ALA A 138 -13.85 -0.92 -13.95
C ALA A 138 -13.78 0.61 -13.97
N LEU A 139 -14.40 1.28 -12.99
CA LEU A 139 -14.34 2.75 -12.85
C LEU A 139 -12.93 3.25 -12.53
N ILE A 140 -12.19 2.56 -11.66
CA ILE A 140 -10.79 2.90 -11.38
C ILE A 140 -9.96 2.75 -12.66
N THR A 141 -10.14 1.68 -13.40
CA THR A 141 -9.44 1.44 -14.66
C THR A 141 -9.75 2.56 -15.66
N ALA A 142 -11.02 2.83 -15.90
CA ALA A 142 -11.44 3.88 -16.83
C ALA A 142 -10.90 5.26 -16.41
N GLY A 143 -11.02 5.62 -15.12
CA GLY A 143 -10.49 6.88 -14.59
C GLY A 143 -8.98 6.99 -14.73
N THR A 144 -8.23 5.90 -14.51
CA THR A 144 -6.78 5.87 -14.72
C THR A 144 -6.43 6.14 -16.18
N PHE A 145 -7.10 5.50 -17.13
CA PHE A 145 -6.87 5.75 -18.55
C PHE A 145 -7.17 7.19 -18.97
N VAL A 146 -8.26 7.77 -18.48
CA VAL A 146 -8.60 9.18 -18.76
C VAL A 146 -7.54 10.16 -18.24
N LEU A 147 -6.93 9.87 -17.09
CA LEU A 147 -5.88 10.72 -16.50
C LEU A 147 -4.54 10.63 -17.24
N ILE A 148 -4.33 9.58 -18.03
CA ILE A 148 -3.08 9.38 -18.80
C ILE A 148 -3.16 10.07 -20.17
N LEU A 149 -4.37 10.17 -20.73
CA LEU A 149 -4.63 10.83 -22.02
C LEU A 149 -4.40 12.34 -21.94
#